data_329ddf4fe0d6c647b42396aff1fa5352
#
_entry.id   329ddf4fe0d6c647b42396aff1fa5352
#
_cell.length_a   1.000
_cell.length_b   1.000
_cell.length_c   1.000
_cell.angle_alpha   90.00
_cell.angle_beta   90.00
_cell.angle_gamma   90.00
#
_symmetry.space_group_name_H-M   'P 1'
#
loop_
_entity.id
_entity.type
_entity.pdbx_description
1 polymer ?
#
loop_
_entity_poly.entity_id
_entity_poly.type
_entity_poly.pdbx_seq_one_letter_code
_entity_poly.pdbx_strand_id
1 'polypeptide(L)' 'MNEVINQLVLQSLATKLAKSELESAQNEAFYQLATSELKAMNEVLEYDPALKELFEEIKQKMQKGE' A
#
# COMPACT_ATOMS: atom_id res chain seq x y z
N MET A 1 -12.05 -42.53 5.18
CA MET A 1 -11.98 -41.78 3.91
C MET A 1 -12.35 -40.32 4.10
N ASN A 2 -13.51 -40.03 4.65
CA ASN A 2 -13.95 -38.66 4.86
C ASN A 2 -13.08 -37.88 5.83
N GLU A 3 -12.55 -38.55 6.85
CA GLU A 3 -11.66 -37.88 7.81
C GLU A 3 -10.37 -37.43 7.20
N VAL A 4 -9.79 -38.23 6.29
CA VAL A 4 -8.56 -37.89 5.61
C VAL A 4 -8.80 -36.67 4.71
N ILE A 5 -9.91 -36.67 3.98
CA ILE A 5 -10.28 -35.54 3.12
C ILE A 5 -10.49 -34.30 3.95
N ASN A 6 -11.21 -34.43 5.08
CA ASN A 6 -11.46 -33.28 5.95
C ASN A 6 -10.16 -32.72 6.53
N GLN A 7 -9.21 -33.56 6.91
CA GLN A 7 -7.93 -33.11 7.41
C GLN A 7 -7.14 -32.36 6.33
N LEU A 8 -7.17 -32.86 5.10
CA LEU A 8 -6.49 -32.18 3.99
C LEU A 8 -7.13 -30.83 3.70
N VAL A 9 -8.46 -30.76 3.75
CA VAL A 9 -9.16 -29.48 3.55
C VAL A 9 -8.79 -28.50 4.64
N LEU A 10 -8.76 -28.94 5.90
CA LEU A 10 -8.40 -28.06 7.01
C LEU A 10 -6.97 -27.56 6.89
N GLN A 11 -6.03 -28.43 6.49
CA GLN A 11 -4.65 -28.03 6.28
C GLN A 11 -4.55 -27.00 5.16
N SER A 12 -5.27 -27.23 4.07
CA SER A 12 -5.28 -26.31 2.94
C SER A 12 -5.83 -24.94 3.34
N LEU A 13 -6.94 -24.95 4.10
CA LEU A 13 -7.54 -23.70 4.57
C LEU A 13 -6.61 -22.96 5.51
N ALA A 14 -5.94 -23.66 6.42
CA ALA A 14 -5.01 -23.04 7.34
C ALA A 14 -3.84 -22.40 6.58
N THR A 15 -3.31 -23.08 5.57
CA THR A 15 -2.22 -22.54 4.76
C THR A 15 -2.67 -21.30 3.99
N LYS A 16 -3.85 -21.36 3.39
CA LYS A 16 -4.39 -20.23 2.64
C LYS A 16 -4.68 -19.03 3.53
N LEU A 17 -5.21 -19.30 4.72
CA LEU A 17 -5.50 -18.24 5.68
C LEU A 17 -4.22 -17.57 6.14
N ALA A 18 -3.18 -18.35 6.47
CA ALA A 18 -1.90 -17.82 6.88
C ALA A 18 -1.29 -16.93 5.78
N LYS A 19 -1.38 -17.38 4.53
CA LYS A 19 -0.89 -16.60 3.39
C LYS A 19 -1.68 -15.31 3.22
N SER A 20 -3.00 -15.40 3.33
CA SER A 20 -3.88 -14.23 3.19
C SER A 20 -3.60 -13.21 4.29
N GLU A 21 -3.39 -13.68 5.51
CA GLU A 21 -3.08 -12.80 6.62
C GLU A 21 -1.74 -12.12 6.45
N LEU A 22 -0.75 -12.85 5.93
CA LEU A 22 0.56 -12.28 5.66
C LEU A 22 0.46 -11.20 4.56
N GLU A 23 -0.26 -11.49 3.49
CA GLU A 23 -0.45 -10.51 2.41
C GLU A 23 -1.17 -9.27 2.91
N SER A 24 -2.18 -9.45 3.76
CA SER A 24 -2.91 -8.32 4.34
C SER A 24 -2.00 -7.46 5.21
N ALA A 25 -1.15 -8.09 6.01
CA ALA A 25 -0.20 -7.37 6.87
C ALA A 25 0.83 -6.62 6.03
N GLN A 26 1.31 -7.23 4.94
CA GLN A 26 2.25 -6.58 4.04
C GLN A 26 1.61 -5.37 3.36
N ASN A 27 0.37 -5.52 2.89
CA ASN A 27 -0.35 -4.41 2.26
C ASN A 27 -0.58 -3.27 3.24
N GLU A 28 -0.90 -3.57 4.48
CA GLU A 28 -1.05 -2.57 5.51
C GLU A 28 0.25 -1.83 5.78
N ALA A 29 1.37 -2.56 5.84
CA ALA A 29 2.68 -1.96 6.05
C ALA A 29 3.05 -1.04 4.89
N PHE A 30 2.81 -1.46 3.65
CA PHE A 30 3.05 -0.61 2.48
C PHE A 30 2.18 0.64 2.50
N TYR A 31 0.92 0.49 2.90
CA TYR A 31 0.01 1.62 2.99
C TYR A 31 0.50 2.62 4.03
N GLN A 32 0.93 2.14 5.20
CA GLN A 32 1.46 3.01 6.24
C GLN A 32 2.72 3.72 5.80
N LEU A 33 3.60 3.02 5.10
CA LEU A 33 4.81 3.63 4.56
C LEU A 33 4.48 4.71 3.54
N ALA A 34 3.59 4.41 2.61
CA ALA A 34 3.20 5.37 1.58
C ALA A 34 2.55 6.61 2.20
N THR A 35 1.70 6.42 3.20
CA THR A 35 1.05 7.53 3.90
C THR A 35 2.08 8.40 4.62
N SER A 36 3.07 7.77 5.26
CA SER A 36 4.14 8.46 5.95
C SER A 36 4.98 9.29 4.98
N GLU A 37 5.29 8.72 3.82
CA GLU A 37 6.05 9.42 2.79
C GLU A 37 5.27 10.61 2.23
N LEU A 38 3.97 10.44 2.00
CA LEU A 38 3.12 11.53 1.53
C LEU A 38 3.06 12.66 2.56
N LYS A 39 2.95 12.31 3.82
CA LYS A 39 2.93 13.30 4.88
C LYS A 39 4.23 14.09 4.93
N ALA A 40 5.37 13.38 4.83
CA ALA A 40 6.68 14.02 4.83
C ALA A 40 6.83 14.95 3.63
N MET A 41 6.38 14.52 2.45
CA MET A 41 6.43 15.34 1.26
C MET A 41 5.57 16.59 1.41
N ASN A 42 4.36 16.45 1.95
CA ASN A 42 3.49 17.59 2.19
C ASN A 42 4.10 18.57 3.17
N GLU A 43 4.76 18.08 4.21
CA GLU A 43 5.43 18.95 5.16
C GLU A 43 6.56 19.75 4.52
N VAL A 44 7.31 19.12 3.64
CA VAL A 44 8.38 19.80 2.90
C VAL A 44 7.78 20.89 2.01
N LEU A 45 6.70 20.58 1.29
CA LEU A 45 6.05 21.54 0.41
C LEU A 45 5.45 22.72 1.17
N GLU A 46 4.88 22.45 2.35
CA GLU A 46 4.35 23.51 3.18
C GLU A 46 5.45 24.41 3.75
N TYR A 47 6.62 23.84 3.97
CA TYR A 47 7.76 24.59 4.48
C TYR A 47 8.32 25.57 3.43
N ASP A 48 8.21 25.23 2.14
CA ASP A 48 8.77 26.04 1.06
C ASP A 48 7.68 26.33 0.02
N PRO A 49 7.00 27.50 0.13
CA PRO A 49 5.93 27.85 -0.81
C PRO A 49 6.37 27.90 -2.27
N ALA A 50 7.59 28.30 -2.55
CA ALA A 50 8.09 28.35 -3.92
C ALA A 50 8.18 26.94 -4.50
N LEU A 51 8.63 25.99 -3.70
CA LEU A 51 8.69 24.59 -4.12
C LEU A 51 7.30 24.01 -4.34
N LYS A 52 6.37 24.36 -3.49
CA LYS A 52 4.97 23.91 -3.63
C LYS A 52 4.38 24.41 -4.95
N GLU A 53 4.61 25.65 -5.27
CA GLU A 53 4.12 26.25 -6.51
C GLU A 53 4.71 25.55 -7.73
N LEU A 54 6.00 25.31 -7.72
CA LEU A 54 6.67 24.57 -8.78
C LEU A 54 6.13 23.15 -8.91
N PHE A 55 5.91 22.50 -7.80
CA PHE A 55 5.33 21.15 -7.77
C PHE A 55 3.96 21.13 -8.46
N GLU A 56 3.10 22.10 -8.14
CA GLU A 56 1.77 22.18 -8.73
C GLU A 56 1.83 22.45 -10.24
N GLU A 57 2.75 23.29 -10.68
CA GLU A 57 2.94 23.55 -12.11
C GLU A 57 3.32 22.29 -12.86
N ILE A 58 4.29 21.55 -12.35
CA ILE A 58 4.76 20.32 -12.98
C ILE A 58 3.66 19.27 -12.97
N LYS A 59 2.95 19.17 -11.88
CA LYS A 59 1.84 18.22 -11.76
C LYS A 59 0.77 18.49 -12.83
N GLN A 60 0.42 19.76 -13.04
CA GLN A 60 -0.57 20.12 -14.04
C GLN A 60 -0.09 19.79 -15.45
N LYS A 61 1.18 20.04 -15.74
CA LYS A 61 1.76 19.68 -17.03
C LYS A 61 1.69 18.19 -17.28
N MET A 62 2.01 17.39 -16.27
CA MET A 62 1.96 15.93 -16.38
C MET A 62 0.53 15.44 -16.60
N GLN A 63 -0.43 16.05 -15.93
CA GLN A 63 -1.83 15.64 -16.05
C GLN A 63 -2.41 15.98 -17.41
N LYS A 64 -1.83 16.96 -18.10
CA LYS A 64 -2.27 17.32 -19.46
C LYS A 64 -1.68 16.41 -20.52
N GLY A 65 -0.91 15.42 -20.14
CA GLY A 65 -0.33 14.48 -21.07
C GLY A 65 0.89 15.01 -21.80
N GLU A 66 1.47 16.04 -21.28
CA GLU A 66 2.68 16.64 -21.85
C GLU A 66 3.96 15.94 -21.27
#